data_15d25324513c9c7c7b7a5495363757ad
#
_entry.id   15d25324513c9c7c7b7a5495363757ad
#
_cell.length_a   1.000
_cell.length_b   1.000
_cell.length_c   1.000
_cell.angle_alpha   90.00
_cell.angle_beta   90.00
_cell.angle_gamma   90.00
#
_symmetry.space_group_name_H-M   'P 1'
#
loop_
_entity.id
_entity.type
_entity.pdbx_description
1 polymer ?
#
loop_
_entity_poly.entity_id
_entity_poly.type
_entity_poly.pdbx_seq_one_letter_code
_entity_poly.pdbx_strand_id
1 'polypeptide(L)'
;MVFGKGENGNFTKLYWAIRGHKFAYPGRKDTIKACIYVKELVRFMLYRLEHHEHGVEQYNCCFEPAYTIQHIVEAMKKVTGLTQFVPDIPNWVIMPMARAAMLLGSPMGICPARVKKLQISTNICGEKLKNCGYQFKWSFEEALADWFEDNDRKGLK
;
A
#
# COMPACT_ATOMS: atom_id res chain seq x y z
N MET A 1 -3.72 5.77 -1.45
CA MET A 1 -4.35 4.47 -1.80
C MET A 1 -5.26 4.04 -0.65
N VAL A 2 -6.45 3.49 -0.93
CA VAL A 2 -7.34 2.90 0.08
C VAL A 2 -7.14 1.39 0.08
N PHE A 3 -7.05 0.77 1.26
CA PHE A 3 -6.93 -0.69 1.40
C PHE A 3 -7.93 -1.23 2.42
N GLY A 4 -8.23 -2.53 2.35
CA GLY A 4 -9.19 -3.21 3.21
C GLY A 4 -9.97 -4.28 2.46
N LYS A 5 -10.96 -4.89 3.10
CA LYS A 5 -11.76 -5.97 2.53
C LYS A 5 -12.42 -5.56 1.21
N GLY A 6 -12.27 -6.41 0.19
CA GLY A 6 -12.77 -6.16 -1.17
C GLY A 6 -11.83 -5.33 -2.05
N GLU A 7 -10.63 -4.96 -1.56
CA GLU A 7 -9.62 -4.31 -2.38
C GLU A 7 -9.04 -5.32 -3.37
N ASN A 8 -9.11 -5.02 -4.67
CA ASN A 8 -8.53 -5.83 -5.75
C ASN A 8 -7.37 -5.12 -6.46
N GLY A 9 -6.79 -4.13 -5.83
CA GLY A 9 -5.78 -3.24 -6.40
C GLY A 9 -4.36 -3.60 -6.02
N ASN A 10 -3.64 -2.60 -5.51
CA ASN A 10 -2.20 -2.69 -5.30
C ASN A 10 -1.80 -3.50 -4.07
N PHE A 11 -2.55 -3.38 -2.96
CA PHE A 11 -2.24 -4.11 -1.72
C PHE A 11 -2.50 -5.61 -1.86
N THR A 12 -3.66 -5.97 -2.42
CA THR A 12 -4.00 -7.37 -2.72
C THR A 12 -2.97 -7.99 -3.67
N LYS A 13 -2.63 -7.29 -4.76
CA LYS A 13 -1.62 -7.77 -5.72
C LYS A 13 -0.24 -7.90 -5.11
N LEU A 14 0.15 -6.97 -4.24
CA LEU A 14 1.42 -7.03 -3.52
C LEU A 14 1.46 -8.26 -2.60
N TYR A 15 0.42 -8.48 -1.79
CA TYR A 15 0.31 -9.64 -0.93
C TYR A 15 0.48 -10.96 -1.70
N TRP A 16 -0.28 -11.14 -2.78
CA TRP A 16 -0.19 -12.37 -3.60
C TRP A 16 1.14 -12.51 -4.34
N ALA A 17 1.76 -11.40 -4.73
CA ALA A 17 3.09 -11.43 -5.33
C ALA A 17 4.16 -11.84 -4.33
N ILE A 18 4.09 -11.37 -3.07
CA ILE A 18 5.00 -11.81 -1.99
C ILE A 18 4.78 -13.29 -1.70
N ARG A 19 3.53 -13.71 -1.47
CA ARG A 19 3.17 -15.10 -1.19
C ARG A 19 3.62 -16.07 -2.29
N GLY A 20 3.54 -15.65 -3.55
CA GLY A 20 3.94 -16.42 -4.72
C GLY A 20 5.40 -16.30 -5.12
N HIS A 21 6.28 -15.71 -4.29
CA HIS A 21 7.70 -15.45 -4.61
C HIS A 21 7.92 -14.65 -5.90
N LYS A 22 6.96 -13.79 -6.27
CA LYS A 22 6.97 -12.99 -7.51
C LYS A 22 7.22 -11.50 -7.28
N PHE A 23 7.50 -11.11 -6.03
CA PHE A 23 7.80 -9.72 -5.69
C PHE A 23 9.28 -9.56 -5.35
N ALA A 24 9.86 -8.48 -5.87
CA ALA A 24 11.20 -7.98 -5.53
C ALA A 24 11.14 -6.45 -5.44
N TYR A 25 11.99 -5.87 -4.62
CA TYR A 25 12.12 -4.42 -4.58
C TYR A 25 12.82 -3.93 -5.86
N PRO A 26 12.20 -3.04 -6.64
CA PRO A 26 12.78 -2.59 -7.89
C PRO A 26 13.75 -1.42 -7.67
N GLY A 27 14.94 -1.70 -7.18
CA GLY A 27 16.03 -0.76 -6.97
C GLY A 27 15.91 0.21 -5.79
N ARG A 28 14.75 0.24 -5.10
CA ARG A 28 14.50 1.10 -3.93
C ARG A 28 13.51 0.45 -2.98
N LYS A 29 13.76 0.59 -1.68
CA LYS A 29 12.89 0.14 -0.59
C LYS A 29 12.22 1.29 0.15
N ASP A 30 12.75 2.49 -0.02
CA ASP A 30 12.35 3.73 0.65
C ASP A 30 11.23 4.50 -0.07
N THR A 31 10.68 3.94 -1.15
CA THR A 31 9.59 4.56 -1.91
C THR A 31 8.35 4.70 -1.03
N ILE A 32 7.91 5.94 -0.82
CA ILE A 32 6.74 6.26 0.00
C ILE A 32 5.45 5.96 -0.75
N LYS A 33 4.49 5.35 -0.05
CA LYS A 33 3.15 5.03 -0.57
C LYS A 33 2.08 5.50 0.42
N ALA A 34 1.53 6.68 0.19
CA ALA A 34 0.43 7.19 0.98
C ALA A 34 -0.80 6.26 0.86
N CYS A 35 -1.31 5.82 2.00
CA CYS A 35 -2.45 4.90 2.08
C CYS A 35 -3.31 5.18 3.31
N ILE A 36 -4.53 4.67 3.28
CA ILE A 36 -5.46 4.69 4.41
C ILE A 36 -6.30 3.41 4.41
N TYR A 37 -6.65 2.95 5.59
CA TYR A 37 -7.56 1.82 5.77
C TYR A 37 -9.00 2.24 5.48
N VAL A 38 -9.76 1.41 4.78
CA VAL A 38 -11.13 1.75 4.36
C VAL A 38 -12.06 2.04 5.55
N LYS A 39 -11.98 1.25 6.62
CA LYS A 39 -12.80 1.49 7.82
C LYS A 39 -12.39 2.80 8.51
N GLU A 40 -11.11 3.17 8.49
CA GLU A 40 -10.63 4.44 9.01
C GLU A 40 -11.10 5.63 8.18
N LEU A 41 -11.09 5.47 6.85
CA LEU A 41 -11.63 6.47 5.94
C LEU A 41 -13.13 6.74 6.20
N VAL A 42 -13.93 5.67 6.33
CA VAL A 42 -15.36 5.78 6.63
C VAL A 42 -15.60 6.45 7.99
N ARG A 43 -14.84 6.07 9.03
CA ARG A 43 -14.91 6.71 10.34
C ARG A 43 -14.57 8.20 10.29
N PHE A 44 -13.54 8.56 9.53
CA PHE A 44 -13.20 9.97 9.34
C PHE A 44 -14.31 10.74 8.63
N MET A 45 -14.94 10.15 7.61
CA MET A 45 -16.08 10.78 6.93
C MET A 45 -17.26 11.02 7.89
N LEU A 46 -17.60 10.03 8.73
CA LEU A 46 -18.64 10.18 9.76
C LEU A 46 -18.27 11.26 10.78
N TYR A 47 -17.02 11.24 11.26
CA TYR A 47 -16.52 12.28 12.17
C TYR A 47 -16.69 13.68 11.59
N ARG A 48 -16.39 13.87 10.28
CA ARG A 48 -16.56 15.17 9.63
C ARG A 48 -18.03 15.57 9.46
N LEU A 49 -18.93 14.61 9.24
CA LEU A 49 -20.37 14.89 9.20
C LEU A 49 -20.90 15.41 10.55
N GLU A 50 -20.37 14.87 11.65
CA GLU A 50 -20.76 15.28 13.01
C GLU A 50 -20.11 16.61 13.46
N HIS A 51 -18.93 16.94 12.93
CA HIS A 51 -18.12 18.10 13.32
C HIS A 51 -17.91 19.09 12.16
N HIS A 52 -18.82 19.07 11.18
CA HIS A 52 -18.71 19.96 10.02
C HIS A 52 -19.05 21.39 10.39
N GLU A 53 -18.16 22.31 10.08
CA GLU A 53 -18.41 23.73 10.04
C GLU A 53 -18.89 24.12 8.62
N HIS A 54 -19.45 25.32 8.48
CA HIS A 54 -19.95 25.79 7.19
C HIS A 54 -18.84 25.91 6.15
N GLY A 55 -19.12 25.51 4.91
CA GLY A 55 -18.21 25.66 3.78
C GLY A 55 -17.76 24.33 3.16
N VAL A 56 -16.78 24.40 2.26
CA VAL A 56 -16.18 23.24 1.58
C VAL A 56 -14.82 22.94 2.19
N GLU A 57 -14.62 21.72 2.64
CA GLU A 57 -13.34 21.25 3.18
C GLU A 57 -12.76 20.14 2.32
N GLN A 58 -11.44 20.16 2.17
CA GLN A 58 -10.70 19.15 1.44
C GLN A 58 -9.62 18.53 2.33
N TYR A 59 -9.55 17.21 2.35
CA TYR A 59 -8.59 16.44 3.12
C TYR A 59 -7.88 15.40 2.26
N ASN A 60 -6.58 15.27 2.47
CA ASN A 60 -5.81 14.12 2.00
C ASN A 60 -5.92 13.02 3.05
N CYS A 61 -6.72 11.99 2.75
CA CYS A 61 -6.94 10.90 3.69
C CYS A 61 -5.83 9.86 3.55
N CYS A 62 -4.82 9.96 4.40
CA CYS A 62 -3.71 9.00 4.49
C CYS A 62 -3.13 9.00 5.92
N PHE A 63 -2.47 7.89 6.27
CA PHE A 63 -1.66 7.84 7.48
C PHE A 63 -0.52 8.86 7.43
N GLU A 64 -0.22 9.49 8.58
CA GLU A 64 0.86 10.46 8.72
C GLU A 64 1.72 10.09 9.95
N PRO A 65 3.01 9.78 9.79
CA PRO A 65 3.77 9.80 8.53
C PRO A 65 3.38 8.69 7.55
N ALA A 66 3.58 8.96 6.24
CA ALA A 66 3.31 7.97 5.21
C ALA A 66 4.36 6.85 5.20
N TYR A 67 3.95 5.63 4.84
CA TYR A 67 4.80 4.45 4.93
C TYR A 67 5.62 4.19 3.67
N THR A 68 6.84 3.66 3.87
CA THR A 68 7.67 3.16 2.77
C THR A 68 7.17 1.80 2.28
N ILE A 69 7.52 1.43 1.04
CA ILE A 69 7.19 0.10 0.51
C ILE A 69 7.83 -1.02 1.33
N GLN A 70 9.01 -0.79 1.91
CA GLN A 70 9.65 -1.72 2.82
C GLN A 70 8.78 -1.96 4.06
N HIS A 71 8.37 -0.89 4.73
CA HIS A 71 7.51 -0.99 5.92
C HIS A 71 6.20 -1.73 5.61
N ILE A 72 5.56 -1.42 4.46
CA ILE A 72 4.33 -2.09 4.02
C ILE A 72 4.54 -3.59 3.84
N VAL A 73 5.62 -4.00 3.18
CA VAL A 73 5.96 -5.43 2.96
C VAL A 73 6.25 -6.14 4.27
N GLU A 74 7.03 -5.53 5.15
CA GLU A 74 7.38 -6.09 6.46
C GLU A 74 6.15 -6.25 7.37
N ALA A 75 5.29 -5.24 7.41
CA ALA A 75 4.02 -5.29 8.15
C ALA A 75 3.08 -6.38 7.58
N MET A 76 2.94 -6.48 6.25
CA MET A 76 2.17 -7.57 5.62
C MET A 76 2.72 -8.95 6.00
N LYS A 77 4.03 -9.14 5.93
CA LYS A 77 4.66 -10.43 6.30
C LYS A 77 4.42 -10.75 7.77
N LYS A 78 4.63 -9.79 8.65
CA LYS A 78 4.43 -9.94 10.10
C LYS A 78 3.01 -10.34 10.44
N VAL A 79 2.02 -9.62 9.89
CA VAL A 79 0.60 -9.84 10.20
C VAL A 79 0.07 -11.15 9.61
N THR A 80 0.49 -11.51 8.40
CA THR A 80 -0.04 -12.69 7.69
C THR A 80 0.81 -13.95 7.86
N GLY A 81 1.93 -13.86 8.61
CA GLY A 81 2.84 -15.00 8.84
C GLY A 81 3.67 -15.39 7.60
N LEU A 82 3.79 -14.52 6.62
CA LEU A 82 4.60 -14.78 5.43
C LEU A 82 6.10 -14.71 5.76
N THR A 83 6.85 -15.76 5.41
CA THR A 83 8.30 -15.87 5.65
C THR A 83 9.14 -15.70 4.38
N GLN A 84 8.51 -15.48 3.23
CA GLN A 84 9.18 -15.39 1.93
C GLN A 84 10.26 -14.30 1.92
N PHE A 85 11.42 -14.65 1.39
CA PHE A 85 12.47 -13.67 1.12
C PHE A 85 12.05 -12.76 -0.04
N VAL A 86 12.27 -11.47 0.15
CA VAL A 86 11.99 -10.44 -0.87
C VAL A 86 13.33 -9.83 -1.29
N PRO A 87 13.86 -10.18 -2.46
CA PRO A 87 15.14 -9.68 -2.93
C PRO A 87 15.07 -8.20 -3.32
N ASP A 88 16.22 -7.54 -3.22
CA ASP A 88 16.44 -6.21 -3.78
C ASP A 88 17.16 -6.36 -5.12
N ILE A 89 16.52 -5.90 -6.20
CA ILE A 89 17.09 -5.99 -7.55
C ILE A 89 17.52 -4.59 -8.00
N PRO A 90 18.82 -4.35 -8.18
CA PRO A 90 19.32 -3.05 -8.63
C PRO A 90 18.73 -2.62 -9.98
N ASN A 91 18.59 -1.31 -10.17
CA ASN A 91 18.01 -0.72 -11.39
C ASN A 91 18.69 -1.17 -12.69
N TRP A 92 20.02 -1.32 -12.67
CA TRP A 92 20.79 -1.76 -13.85
C TRP A 92 20.48 -3.20 -14.27
N VAL A 93 19.94 -4.03 -13.37
CA VAL A 93 19.47 -5.39 -13.66
C VAL A 93 17.99 -5.39 -14.05
N ILE A 94 17.14 -4.74 -13.25
CA ILE A 94 15.68 -4.84 -13.43
C ILE A 94 15.19 -4.15 -14.72
N MET A 95 15.85 -3.06 -15.15
CA MET A 95 15.43 -2.35 -16.36
C MET A 95 15.67 -3.13 -17.67
N PRO A 96 16.84 -3.75 -17.90
CA PRO A 96 17.03 -4.68 -19.02
C PRO A 96 16.09 -5.89 -18.97
N MET A 97 15.90 -6.50 -17.77
CA MET A 97 14.96 -7.61 -17.62
C MET A 97 13.53 -7.22 -17.99
N ALA A 98 13.07 -6.05 -17.57
CA ALA A 98 11.72 -5.56 -17.89
C ALA A 98 11.56 -5.28 -19.40
N ARG A 99 12.61 -4.81 -20.09
CA ARG A 99 12.61 -4.65 -21.56
C ARG A 99 12.56 -6.00 -22.26
N ALA A 100 13.37 -6.96 -21.84
CA ALA A 100 13.36 -8.31 -22.40
C ALA A 100 12.00 -9.00 -22.20
N ALA A 101 11.43 -8.93 -20.99
CA ALA A 101 10.11 -9.47 -20.69
C ALA A 101 9.00 -8.85 -21.56
N MET A 102 9.08 -7.56 -21.85
CA MET A 102 8.14 -6.88 -22.75
C MET A 102 8.25 -7.37 -24.19
N LEU A 103 9.48 -7.58 -24.70
CA LEU A 103 9.73 -8.10 -26.06
C LEU A 103 9.25 -9.55 -26.22
N LEU A 104 9.38 -10.36 -25.17
CA LEU A 104 8.95 -11.77 -25.14
C LEU A 104 7.46 -11.96 -24.87
N GLY A 105 6.69 -10.86 -24.77
CA GLY A 105 5.25 -10.94 -24.50
C GLY A 105 4.90 -11.56 -23.14
N SER A 106 5.70 -11.28 -22.10
CA SER A 106 5.53 -11.87 -20.76
C SER A 106 4.10 -11.71 -20.24
N PRO A 107 3.41 -12.83 -19.90
CA PRO A 107 2.05 -12.79 -19.35
C PRO A 107 1.98 -12.10 -17.97
N MET A 108 3.11 -11.91 -17.30
CA MET A 108 3.17 -11.21 -16.02
C MET A 108 3.07 -9.67 -16.16
N GLY A 109 3.04 -9.14 -17.38
CA GLY A 109 2.91 -7.71 -17.67
C GLY A 109 4.02 -6.86 -17.03
N ILE A 110 5.21 -7.42 -16.84
CA ILE A 110 6.39 -6.68 -16.38
C ILE A 110 6.87 -5.83 -17.53
N CYS A 111 6.85 -4.51 -17.36
CA CYS A 111 7.35 -3.56 -18.35
C CYS A 111 8.08 -2.41 -17.64
N PRO A 112 8.97 -1.70 -18.34
CA PRO A 112 9.75 -0.59 -17.76
C PRO A 112 8.89 0.50 -17.13
N ALA A 113 7.72 0.79 -17.71
CA ALA A 113 6.79 1.79 -17.16
C ALA A 113 6.24 1.40 -15.78
N ARG A 114 5.92 0.11 -15.56
CA ARG A 114 5.49 -0.40 -14.25
C ARG A 114 6.60 -0.37 -13.22
N VAL A 115 7.82 -0.76 -13.61
CA VAL A 115 9.00 -0.66 -12.74
C VAL A 115 9.22 0.77 -12.29
N LYS A 116 9.24 1.74 -13.23
CA LYS A 116 9.32 3.17 -12.91
C LYS A 116 8.22 3.63 -11.95
N LYS A 117 6.97 3.23 -12.18
CA LYS A 117 5.84 3.59 -11.32
C LYS A 117 6.01 3.09 -9.88
N LEU A 118 6.61 1.92 -9.68
CA LEU A 118 6.91 1.40 -8.35
C LEU A 118 7.99 2.21 -7.62
N GLN A 119 8.92 2.81 -8.36
CA GLN A 119 10.02 3.62 -7.83
C GLN A 119 9.62 5.08 -7.51
N ILE A 120 8.46 5.54 -7.98
CA ILE A 120 7.99 6.89 -7.72
C ILE A 120 7.25 6.91 -6.39
N SER A 121 7.67 7.80 -5.47
CA SER A 121 6.96 8.05 -4.22
C SER A 121 5.63 8.75 -4.49
N THR A 122 4.59 8.29 -3.78
CA THR A 122 3.30 8.98 -3.69
C THR A 122 3.22 9.57 -2.29
N ASN A 123 4.06 10.59 -2.06
CA ASN A 123 4.13 11.29 -0.78
C ASN A 123 3.05 12.37 -0.75
N ILE A 124 1.90 12.03 -0.18
CA ILE A 124 0.76 12.93 0.01
C ILE A 124 0.74 13.31 1.49
N CYS A 125 0.73 14.60 1.78
CA CYS A 125 0.70 15.12 3.14
C CYS A 125 -0.69 14.93 3.75
N GLY A 126 -0.77 14.20 4.86
CA GLY A 126 -1.98 13.93 5.65
C GLY A 126 -2.13 14.83 6.87
N GLU A 127 -1.28 15.86 7.04
CA GLU A 127 -1.24 16.69 8.25
C GLU A 127 -2.58 17.34 8.59
N LYS A 128 -3.34 17.82 7.60
CA LYS A 128 -4.66 18.43 7.85
C LYS A 128 -5.60 17.44 8.52
N LEU A 129 -5.60 16.16 8.09
CA LEU A 129 -6.38 15.10 8.72
C LEU A 129 -5.88 14.81 10.14
N LYS A 130 -4.56 14.70 10.32
CA LYS A 130 -3.95 14.47 11.63
C LYS A 130 -4.26 15.58 12.63
N ASN A 131 -4.30 16.83 12.17
CA ASN A 131 -4.43 18.03 13.02
C ASN A 131 -5.88 18.50 13.21
N CYS A 132 -6.88 17.86 12.57
CA CYS A 132 -8.29 18.27 12.68
C CYS A 132 -9.01 17.72 13.94
N GLY A 133 -8.27 17.14 14.89
CA GLY A 133 -8.83 16.54 16.11
C GLY A 133 -9.31 15.10 15.97
N TYR A 134 -9.28 14.53 14.77
CA TYR A 134 -9.64 13.14 14.55
C TYR A 134 -8.57 12.18 15.11
N GLN A 135 -9.02 11.15 15.84
CA GLN A 135 -8.16 10.12 16.39
C GLN A 135 -8.30 8.83 15.59
N PHE A 136 -7.20 8.37 14.98
CA PHE A 136 -7.15 7.08 14.31
C PHE A 136 -7.42 5.96 15.31
N LYS A 137 -8.28 5.01 14.94
CA LYS A 137 -8.56 3.82 15.75
C LYS A 137 -7.52 2.72 15.53
N TRP A 138 -7.04 2.60 14.29
CA TRP A 138 -6.07 1.57 13.92
C TRP A 138 -4.75 2.20 13.50
N SER A 139 -3.64 1.66 14.00
CA SER A 139 -2.34 1.76 13.36
C SER A 139 -2.35 1.00 12.03
N PHE A 140 -1.30 1.14 11.24
CA PHE A 140 -1.21 0.45 9.96
C PHE A 140 -1.20 -1.08 10.10
N GLU A 141 -0.46 -1.60 11.08
CA GLU A 141 -0.37 -3.03 11.37
C GLU A 141 -1.70 -3.59 11.89
N GLU A 142 -2.37 -2.87 12.79
CA GLU A 142 -3.70 -3.25 13.28
C GLU A 142 -4.75 -3.25 12.17
N ALA A 143 -4.68 -2.28 11.26
CA ALA A 143 -5.55 -2.22 10.08
C ALA A 143 -5.34 -3.41 9.13
N LEU A 144 -4.08 -3.82 8.94
CA LEU A 144 -3.76 -5.03 8.16
C LEU A 144 -4.24 -6.30 8.86
N ALA A 145 -4.13 -6.37 10.19
CA ALA A 145 -4.59 -7.51 10.98
C ALA A 145 -6.12 -7.63 10.92
N ASP A 146 -6.83 -6.53 11.12
CA ASP A 146 -8.29 -6.46 11.02
C ASP A 146 -8.77 -6.87 9.61
N TRP A 147 -8.10 -6.41 8.55
CA TRP A 147 -8.39 -6.86 7.19
C TRP A 147 -8.13 -8.35 6.97
N PHE A 148 -7.05 -8.89 7.54
CA PHE A 148 -6.72 -10.32 7.44
C PHE A 148 -7.76 -11.19 8.16
N GLU A 149 -8.23 -10.75 9.34
CA GLU A 149 -9.32 -11.38 10.08
C GLU A 149 -10.65 -11.32 9.29
N ASP A 150 -11.00 -10.18 8.71
CA ASP A 150 -12.19 -9.99 7.88
C ASP A 150 -12.27 -10.95 6.68
N ASN A 151 -11.14 -11.53 6.28
CA ASN A 151 -11.03 -12.55 5.22
C ASN A 151 -10.79 -13.97 5.78
N ASP A 152 -11.16 -14.26 7.03
CA ASP A 152 -10.98 -15.56 7.69
C ASP A 152 -9.52 -16.04 7.67
N ARG A 153 -8.57 -15.14 7.70
CA ARG A 153 -7.11 -15.39 7.57
C ARG A 153 -6.69 -16.12 6.30
N LYS A 154 -7.51 -16.11 5.25
CA LYS A 154 -7.21 -16.78 3.97
C LYS A 154 -6.36 -15.95 3.02
N GLY A 155 -6.09 -14.70 3.37
CA GLY A 155 -5.27 -13.76 2.61
C GLY A 155 -5.85 -12.35 2.62
N LEU A 156 -5.17 -11.43 1.98
CA LEU A 156 -5.64 -10.06 1.80
C LEU A 156 -6.33 -9.93 0.43
N LYS A 157 -7.66 -9.72 0.42
CA LYS A 157 -8.47 -9.51 -0.79
C LYS A 157 -9.78 -8.77 -0.49
#